data_72cbab54f9d6a6f0c3b90841580d3a3e
#
_entry.id   72cbab54f9d6a6f0c3b90841580d3a3e
#
_cell.length_a   1.000
_cell.length_b   1.000
_cell.length_c   1.000
_cell.angle_alpha   90.00
_cell.angle_beta   90.00
_cell.angle_gamma   90.00
#
_symmetry.space_group_name_H-M   'P 1'
#
loop_
_entity.id
_entity.type
_entity.pdbx_description
1 polymer ?
#
loop_
_entity_poly.entity_id
_entity_poly.type
_entity_poly.pdbx_seq_one_letter_code
_entity_poly.pdbx_strand_id
1 'polypeptide(L)'
;PEIDLSYTACGFDVKEAIIVKAPQAAYRYAFRLTLGGLTPALSEGAVLLSNPAGEVIYVIPAPYLEDAAGATSDAAAYALAPQADGSYLLTVTADETWMNDDSRAWPIQIDPTVELRSDNYVRGTYIRSAQPALKAGDRSTLFAGYLTTAGQQELCVQMVLPALPKYATLVSALLSVAHVGLFTKTYA
;
A
#
# COMPACT_ATOMS: atom_id res chain seq x y z
N PRO A 1 -1.98 -17.68 -21.27
CA PRO A 1 -2.92 -17.37 -20.19
C PRO A 1 -3.61 -16.04 -20.48
N GLU A 2 -4.91 -15.96 -20.19
CA GLU A 2 -5.71 -14.75 -20.40
C GLU A 2 -5.55 -13.76 -19.21
N ILE A 3 -4.80 -14.15 -18.19
CA ILE A 3 -4.58 -13.41 -16.94
C ILE A 3 -3.10 -13.44 -16.61
N ASP A 4 -2.56 -12.28 -16.19
CA ASP A 4 -1.27 -12.18 -15.51
C ASP A 4 -1.48 -11.64 -14.10
N LEU A 5 -0.59 -11.96 -13.17
CA LEU A 5 -0.47 -11.32 -11.88
C LEU A 5 0.78 -10.45 -11.89
N SER A 6 0.62 -9.20 -11.53
CA SER A 6 1.73 -8.24 -11.39
C SER A 6 1.91 -7.89 -9.92
N TYR A 7 3.13 -7.93 -9.43
CA TYR A 7 3.49 -7.52 -8.07
C TYR A 7 4.54 -6.41 -8.15
N THR A 8 4.24 -5.28 -7.55
CA THR A 8 5.17 -4.16 -7.47
C THR A 8 5.37 -3.79 -6.02
N ALA A 9 6.62 -3.79 -5.56
CA ALA A 9 6.96 -3.30 -4.22
C ALA A 9 7.10 -1.77 -4.26
N CYS A 10 6.27 -1.08 -3.52
CA CYS A 10 6.24 0.39 -3.43
C CYS A 10 6.49 0.81 -1.97
N GLY A 11 7.77 0.93 -1.59
CA GLY A 11 8.14 1.23 -0.21
C GLY A 11 7.77 0.07 0.73
N PHE A 12 6.81 0.29 1.63
CA PHE A 12 6.30 -0.73 2.53
C PHE A 12 5.08 -1.47 2.00
N ASP A 13 4.57 -1.02 0.85
CA ASP A 13 3.36 -1.57 0.24
C ASP A 13 3.72 -2.58 -0.84
N VAL A 14 2.87 -3.54 -1.01
CA VAL A 14 2.92 -4.46 -2.15
C VAL A 14 1.67 -4.20 -2.99
N LYS A 15 1.88 -3.64 -4.16
CA LYS A 15 0.83 -3.50 -5.15
C LYS A 15 0.73 -4.80 -5.92
N GLU A 16 -0.39 -5.50 -5.75
CA GLU A 16 -0.79 -6.62 -6.58
C GLU A 16 -1.78 -6.12 -7.63
N ALA A 17 -1.66 -6.60 -8.85
CA ALA A 17 -2.63 -6.32 -9.89
C ALA A 17 -2.95 -7.58 -10.67
N ILE A 18 -4.22 -7.83 -10.88
CA ILE A 18 -4.73 -8.88 -11.76
C ILE A 18 -4.92 -8.24 -13.13
N ILE A 19 -4.10 -8.62 -14.10
CA ILE A 19 -4.17 -8.11 -15.47
C ILE A 19 -5.01 -9.06 -16.31
N VAL A 20 -6.22 -8.64 -16.62
CA VAL A 20 -7.15 -9.40 -17.47
C VAL A 20 -6.96 -8.93 -18.91
N LYS A 21 -6.54 -9.82 -19.80
CA LYS A 21 -6.09 -9.46 -21.16
C LYS A 21 -7.22 -9.45 -22.18
N ALA A 22 -8.32 -10.13 -21.90
CA ALA A 22 -9.44 -10.29 -22.82
C ALA A 22 -10.74 -10.55 -22.04
N PRO A 23 -11.91 -10.35 -22.67
CA PRO A 23 -13.20 -10.67 -22.08
C PRO A 23 -13.31 -12.12 -21.61
N GLN A 24 -13.96 -12.32 -20.45
CA GLN A 24 -14.17 -13.62 -19.82
C GLN A 24 -15.64 -13.80 -19.45
N ALA A 25 -16.05 -15.05 -19.22
CA ALA A 25 -17.41 -15.37 -18.78
C ALA A 25 -17.70 -14.97 -17.33
N ALA A 26 -16.64 -14.84 -16.51
CA ALA A 26 -16.73 -14.40 -15.12
C ALA A 26 -15.37 -13.81 -14.67
N TYR A 27 -15.44 -12.84 -13.79
CA TYR A 27 -14.28 -12.13 -13.25
C TYR A 27 -14.20 -12.34 -11.74
N ARG A 28 -13.81 -13.55 -11.35
CA ARG A 28 -13.71 -13.97 -9.96
C ARG A 28 -12.37 -14.66 -9.71
N TYR A 29 -11.57 -14.09 -8.84
CA TYR A 29 -10.18 -14.52 -8.55
C TYR A 29 -10.05 -14.79 -7.06
N ALA A 30 -9.44 -15.91 -6.70
CA ALA A 30 -9.34 -16.35 -5.32
C ALA A 30 -7.89 -16.52 -4.90
N PHE A 31 -7.53 -15.95 -3.75
CA PHE A 31 -6.20 -15.97 -3.16
C PHE A 31 -6.25 -16.60 -1.78
N ARG A 32 -5.29 -17.46 -1.48
CA ARG A 32 -5.12 -17.98 -0.13
C ARG A 32 -4.28 -17.00 0.68
N LEU A 33 -4.81 -16.52 1.80
CA LEU A 33 -4.10 -15.68 2.75
C LEU A 33 -3.61 -16.53 3.92
N THR A 34 -2.28 -16.55 4.12
CA THR A 34 -1.63 -17.14 5.31
C THR A 34 -1.07 -15.99 6.14
N LEU A 35 -1.68 -15.67 7.27
CA LEU A 35 -1.56 -14.37 7.91
C LEU A 35 -0.63 -14.31 9.13
N GLY A 36 0.07 -15.42 9.47
CA GLY A 36 1.10 -15.42 10.51
C GLY A 36 0.64 -14.91 11.89
N GLY A 37 -0.63 -15.17 12.27
CA GLY A 37 -1.20 -14.71 13.54
C GLY A 37 -2.02 -13.42 13.46
N LEU A 38 -2.15 -12.83 12.27
CA LEU A 38 -3.08 -11.71 12.06
C LEU A 38 -4.50 -12.24 11.80
N THR A 39 -5.49 -11.45 12.20
CA THR A 39 -6.91 -11.73 11.98
C THR A 39 -7.45 -10.76 10.91
N PRO A 40 -8.02 -11.27 9.81
CA PRO A 40 -8.60 -10.43 8.78
C PRO A 40 -10.07 -10.11 9.07
N ALA A 41 -10.51 -8.91 8.72
CA ALA A 41 -11.91 -8.49 8.78
C ALA A 41 -12.25 -7.60 7.59
N LEU A 42 -13.43 -7.82 7.00
CA LEU A 42 -13.99 -6.91 5.99
C LEU A 42 -14.56 -5.67 6.69
N SER A 43 -14.18 -4.49 6.21
CA SER A 43 -14.69 -3.20 6.70
C SER A 43 -14.72 -2.21 5.55
N GLU A 44 -15.90 -1.67 5.23
CA GLU A 44 -16.09 -0.64 4.19
C GLU A 44 -15.46 -1.00 2.83
N GLY A 45 -15.58 -2.28 2.45
CA GLY A 45 -15.01 -2.81 1.20
C GLY A 45 -13.52 -3.17 1.26
N ALA A 46 -12.80 -2.79 2.31
CA ALA A 46 -11.40 -3.13 2.54
C ALA A 46 -11.26 -4.37 3.44
N VAL A 47 -10.09 -5.01 3.43
CA VAL A 47 -9.71 -6.06 4.40
C VAL A 47 -8.69 -5.49 5.37
N LEU A 48 -9.05 -5.45 6.65
CA LEU A 48 -8.17 -5.03 7.73
C LEU A 48 -7.49 -6.28 8.33
N LEU A 49 -6.17 -6.26 8.47
CA LEU A 49 -5.40 -7.32 9.10
C LEU A 49 -4.89 -6.83 10.46
N SER A 50 -5.48 -7.35 11.53
CA SER A 50 -5.18 -6.92 12.90
C SER A 50 -4.35 -7.95 13.65
N ASN A 51 -3.48 -7.46 14.55
CA ASN A 51 -2.76 -8.30 15.49
C ASN A 51 -3.67 -8.79 16.64
N PRO A 52 -3.20 -9.69 17.53
CA PRO A 52 -3.98 -10.14 18.68
C PRO A 52 -4.37 -9.04 19.69
N ALA A 53 -3.71 -7.89 19.65
CA ALA A 53 -4.07 -6.72 20.46
C ALA A 53 -5.19 -5.87 19.82
N GLY A 54 -5.64 -6.21 18.60
CA GLY A 54 -6.66 -5.48 17.87
C GLY A 54 -6.13 -4.30 17.06
N GLU A 55 -4.81 -4.10 16.99
CA GLU A 55 -4.21 -3.05 16.15
C GLU A 55 -4.19 -3.48 14.69
N VAL A 56 -4.64 -2.62 13.80
CA VAL A 56 -4.57 -2.85 12.35
C VAL A 56 -3.13 -2.66 11.88
N ILE A 57 -2.54 -3.73 11.37
CA ILE A 57 -1.15 -3.76 10.87
C ILE A 57 -1.09 -3.55 9.36
N TYR A 58 -2.00 -4.22 8.61
CA TYR A 58 -2.10 -4.06 7.16
C TYR A 58 -3.54 -3.76 6.75
N VAL A 59 -3.67 -3.10 5.63
CA VAL A 59 -4.96 -2.89 4.96
C VAL A 59 -4.81 -3.34 3.51
N ILE A 60 -5.79 -4.09 3.04
CA ILE A 60 -6.01 -4.31 1.62
C ILE A 60 -7.19 -3.39 1.26
N PRO A 61 -6.97 -2.23 0.63
CA PRO A 61 -8.03 -1.30 0.27
C PRO A 61 -9.10 -1.95 -0.61
N ALA A 62 -10.26 -1.33 -0.68
CA ALA A 62 -11.31 -1.79 -1.60
C ALA A 62 -10.75 -1.88 -3.03
N PRO A 63 -11.06 -2.95 -3.77
CA PRO A 63 -10.51 -3.14 -5.10
C PRO A 63 -11.14 -2.13 -6.07
N TYR A 64 -10.37 -1.73 -7.06
CA TYR A 64 -10.88 -0.91 -8.16
C TYR A 64 -10.45 -1.50 -9.51
N LEU A 65 -11.11 -1.06 -10.56
CA LEU A 65 -10.87 -1.47 -11.94
C LEU A 65 -10.29 -0.31 -12.72
N GLU A 66 -9.36 -0.58 -13.62
CA GLU A 66 -8.79 0.40 -14.55
C GLU A 66 -8.56 -0.26 -15.90
N ASP A 67 -9.09 0.32 -16.97
CA ASP A 67 -8.86 -0.15 -18.33
C ASP A 67 -7.61 0.51 -18.97
N ALA A 68 -7.16 -0.01 -20.10
CA ALA A 68 -5.96 0.49 -20.78
C ALA A 68 -6.11 1.93 -21.31
N ALA A 69 -7.31 2.48 -21.39
CA ALA A 69 -7.58 3.88 -21.72
C ALA A 69 -7.62 4.80 -20.48
N GLY A 70 -7.48 4.24 -19.26
CA GLY A 70 -7.51 4.97 -18.00
C GLY A 70 -8.91 5.19 -17.45
N ALA A 71 -9.95 4.50 -17.96
CA ALA A 71 -11.27 4.53 -17.35
C ALA A 71 -11.28 3.66 -16.09
N THR A 72 -11.77 4.21 -14.98
CA THR A 72 -11.77 3.56 -13.67
C THR A 72 -13.19 3.27 -13.17
N SER A 73 -13.31 2.28 -12.27
CA SER A 73 -14.55 1.93 -11.58
C SER A 73 -14.26 1.30 -10.22
N ASP A 74 -15.14 1.51 -9.27
CA ASP A 74 -15.20 0.84 -7.97
C ASP A 74 -16.13 -0.39 -7.97
N ALA A 75 -16.57 -0.83 -9.14
CA ALA A 75 -17.46 -1.98 -9.32
C ALA A 75 -16.72 -3.33 -9.14
N ALA A 76 -15.98 -3.45 -8.04
CA ALA A 76 -15.32 -4.67 -7.61
C ALA A 76 -15.48 -4.85 -6.10
N ALA A 77 -15.45 -6.09 -5.61
CA ALA A 77 -15.67 -6.37 -4.19
C ALA A 77 -14.85 -7.57 -3.71
N TYR A 78 -14.54 -7.57 -2.40
CA TYR A 78 -13.97 -8.71 -1.70
C TYR A 78 -15.03 -9.57 -1.02
N ALA A 79 -14.78 -10.89 -1.03
CA ALA A 79 -15.37 -11.83 -0.10
C ALA A 79 -14.25 -12.56 0.65
N LEU A 80 -14.43 -12.77 1.95
CA LEU A 80 -13.44 -13.41 2.83
C LEU A 80 -14.07 -14.62 3.50
N ALA A 81 -13.42 -15.78 3.39
CA ALA A 81 -13.91 -17.02 3.98
C ALA A 81 -12.79 -17.73 4.76
N PRO A 82 -13.00 -18.07 6.05
CA PRO A 82 -12.06 -18.87 6.82
C PRO A 82 -11.96 -20.29 6.26
N GLN A 83 -10.76 -20.88 6.33
CA GLN A 83 -10.49 -22.24 5.90
C GLN A 83 -10.19 -23.14 7.11
N ALA A 84 -10.39 -24.45 6.96
CA ALA A 84 -10.22 -25.41 8.02
C ALA A 84 -8.76 -25.52 8.55
N ASP A 85 -7.78 -25.08 7.75
CA ASP A 85 -6.35 -25.07 8.10
C ASP A 85 -5.89 -23.76 8.76
N GLY A 86 -6.82 -22.86 9.10
CA GLY A 86 -6.54 -21.55 9.70
C GLY A 86 -6.11 -20.47 8.71
N SER A 87 -6.05 -20.78 7.42
CA SER A 87 -5.90 -19.77 6.37
C SER A 87 -7.25 -19.13 6.03
N TYR A 88 -7.22 -18.12 5.15
CA TYR A 88 -8.44 -17.49 4.62
C TYR A 88 -8.40 -17.51 3.09
N LEU A 89 -9.57 -17.64 2.49
CA LEU A 89 -9.74 -17.44 1.06
C LEU A 89 -10.27 -16.03 0.83
N LEU A 90 -9.47 -15.18 0.22
CA LEU A 90 -9.88 -13.87 -0.28
C LEU A 90 -10.31 -14.02 -1.73
N THR A 91 -11.55 -13.66 -2.03
CA THR A 91 -12.07 -13.66 -3.40
C THR A 91 -12.31 -12.24 -3.84
N VAL A 92 -11.74 -11.86 -4.98
CA VAL A 92 -12.01 -10.61 -5.69
C VAL A 92 -13.01 -10.91 -6.78
N THR A 93 -14.09 -10.13 -6.87
CA THR A 93 -15.09 -10.23 -7.93
C THR A 93 -15.24 -8.85 -8.56
N ALA A 94 -15.11 -8.77 -9.89
CA ALA A 94 -15.41 -7.56 -10.66
C ALA A 94 -16.78 -7.67 -11.34
N ASP A 95 -17.43 -6.52 -11.53
CA ASP A 95 -18.72 -6.43 -12.18
C ASP A 95 -18.61 -6.77 -13.66
N GLU A 96 -19.37 -7.80 -14.08
CA GLU A 96 -19.35 -8.31 -15.45
C GLU A 96 -19.89 -7.28 -16.46
N THR A 97 -20.81 -6.42 -16.04
CA THR A 97 -21.40 -5.40 -16.92
C THR A 97 -20.37 -4.37 -17.28
N TRP A 98 -19.63 -3.88 -16.28
CA TRP A 98 -18.55 -2.92 -16.52
C TRP A 98 -17.40 -3.55 -17.32
N MET A 99 -16.99 -4.77 -16.95
CA MET A 99 -15.87 -5.47 -17.59
C MET A 99 -16.14 -5.79 -19.06
N ASN A 100 -17.38 -6.12 -19.42
CA ASN A 100 -17.75 -6.53 -20.79
C ASN A 100 -18.38 -5.40 -21.63
N ASP A 101 -18.35 -4.16 -21.13
CA ASP A 101 -18.85 -3.02 -21.90
C ASP A 101 -17.97 -2.79 -23.13
N ASP A 102 -18.60 -2.59 -24.29
CA ASP A 102 -17.92 -2.42 -25.60
C ASP A 102 -16.95 -1.23 -25.65
N SER A 103 -17.08 -0.26 -24.73
CA SER A 103 -16.19 0.89 -24.61
C SER A 103 -14.88 0.61 -23.86
N ARG A 104 -14.73 -0.59 -23.27
CA ARG A 104 -13.53 -0.95 -22.48
C ARG A 104 -12.31 -1.19 -23.37
N ALA A 105 -11.19 -0.64 -22.95
CA ALA A 105 -9.89 -0.91 -23.56
C ALA A 105 -9.15 -2.00 -22.78
N TRP A 106 -8.80 -3.08 -23.45
CA TRP A 106 -8.04 -4.17 -22.84
C TRP A 106 -6.53 -3.93 -22.95
N PRO A 107 -5.69 -4.41 -21.99
CA PRO A 107 -6.08 -5.16 -20.80
C PRO A 107 -6.78 -4.30 -19.73
N ILE A 108 -7.58 -4.96 -18.89
CA ILE A 108 -8.15 -4.34 -17.68
C ILE A 108 -7.39 -4.82 -16.46
N GLN A 109 -7.06 -3.88 -15.58
CA GLN A 109 -6.41 -4.14 -14.31
C GLN A 109 -7.44 -4.12 -13.19
N ILE A 110 -7.39 -5.16 -12.33
CA ILE A 110 -8.09 -5.21 -11.05
C ILE A 110 -7.00 -5.06 -9.99
N ASP A 111 -7.08 -4.02 -9.15
CA ASP A 111 -6.03 -3.63 -8.23
C ASP A 111 -6.39 -3.91 -6.76
N PRO A 112 -5.93 -5.01 -6.17
CA PRO A 112 -5.95 -5.27 -4.74
C PRO A 112 -4.59 -4.90 -4.11
N THR A 113 -4.29 -3.63 -3.92
CA THR A 113 -3.05 -3.17 -3.25
C THR A 113 -3.04 -3.60 -1.77
N VAL A 114 -1.90 -4.05 -1.25
CA VAL A 114 -1.71 -4.28 0.20
C VAL A 114 -0.88 -3.14 0.78
N GLU A 115 -1.48 -2.39 1.70
CA GLU A 115 -0.83 -1.27 2.39
C GLU A 115 -0.45 -1.65 3.83
N LEU A 116 0.77 -1.31 4.23
CA LEU A 116 1.20 -1.42 5.60
C LEU A 116 0.72 -0.19 6.39
N ARG A 117 -0.15 -0.39 7.37
CA ARG A 117 -0.61 0.66 8.27
C ARG A 117 -0.08 0.44 9.67
N SER A 118 1.21 0.70 9.87
CA SER A 118 1.78 0.73 11.20
C SER A 118 2.80 1.84 11.33
N ASP A 119 2.57 2.80 12.21
CA ASP A 119 3.51 3.85 12.60
C ASP A 119 4.80 3.26 13.22
N ASN A 120 4.82 1.97 13.52
CA ASN A 120 5.98 1.29 14.09
C ASN A 120 7.09 0.99 13.09
N TYR A 121 6.81 1.05 11.79
CA TYR A 121 7.80 0.72 10.75
C TYR A 121 8.52 1.94 10.18
N VAL A 122 7.98 3.13 10.38
CA VAL A 122 8.61 4.39 10.02
C VAL A 122 8.69 5.27 11.26
N ARG A 123 9.89 5.55 11.72
CA ARG A 123 10.16 6.47 12.82
C ARG A 123 10.90 7.66 12.29
N GLY A 124 10.44 8.84 12.65
CA GLY A 124 11.04 10.08 12.23
C GLY A 124 11.38 11.00 13.39
N THR A 125 12.56 11.58 13.34
CA THR A 125 12.96 12.65 14.23
C THR A 125 13.74 13.72 13.45
N TYR A 126 14.07 14.81 14.11
CA TYR A 126 14.93 15.84 13.54
C TYR A 126 15.91 16.37 14.60
N ILE A 127 17.03 16.86 14.15
CA ILE A 127 18.02 17.55 14.97
C ILE A 127 18.07 19.04 14.58
N ARG A 128 18.47 19.89 15.55
CA ARG A 128 18.55 21.34 15.37
C ARG A 128 19.91 21.83 15.86
N SER A 129 20.63 22.60 15.05
CA SER A 129 21.95 23.10 15.44
C SER A 129 21.89 24.10 16.61
N ALA A 130 20.83 24.89 16.72
CA ALA A 130 20.62 25.81 17.82
C ALA A 130 20.13 25.12 19.13
N GLN A 131 19.74 23.86 19.08
CA GLN A 131 19.23 23.09 20.20
C GLN A 131 19.74 21.64 20.17
N PRO A 132 21.03 21.39 20.28
CA PRO A 132 21.64 20.07 20.06
C PRO A 132 21.19 19.03 21.11
N ALA A 133 20.76 19.46 22.29
CA ALA A 133 20.25 18.57 23.35
C ALA A 133 18.73 18.25 23.20
N LEU A 134 18.03 18.82 22.22
CA LEU A 134 16.61 18.57 22.01
C LEU A 134 16.38 17.13 21.57
N LYS A 135 15.63 16.38 22.39
CA LYS A 135 15.13 15.05 22.01
C LYS A 135 13.74 15.23 21.41
N ALA A 136 13.67 15.29 20.08
CA ALA A 136 12.39 15.52 19.39
C ALA A 136 11.45 14.31 19.47
N GLY A 137 11.95 13.10 19.76
CA GLY A 137 11.17 11.85 19.79
C GLY A 137 10.62 11.50 18.39
N ASP A 138 9.72 10.53 18.33
CA ASP A 138 9.00 10.21 17.10
C ASP A 138 8.00 11.33 16.77
N ARG A 139 8.02 11.76 15.51
CA ARG A 139 7.19 12.89 15.03
C ARG A 139 6.55 12.56 13.69
N SER A 140 5.29 12.90 13.57
CA SER A 140 4.55 12.86 12.30
C SER A 140 4.95 14.00 11.35
N THR A 141 5.51 15.08 11.89
CA THR A 141 6.02 16.22 11.11
C THR A 141 7.51 16.38 11.35
N LEU A 142 8.28 16.27 10.29
CA LEU A 142 9.73 16.38 10.31
C LEU A 142 10.16 17.72 9.67
N PHE A 143 11.28 18.24 10.13
CA PHE A 143 11.81 19.51 9.65
C PHE A 143 13.19 19.31 9.03
N ALA A 144 13.39 19.93 7.85
CA ALA A 144 14.68 20.04 7.19
C ALA A 144 14.89 21.47 6.70
N GLY A 145 16.13 21.96 6.68
CA GLY A 145 16.47 23.29 6.21
C GLY A 145 16.93 24.19 7.34
N TYR A 146 16.83 25.52 7.14
CA TYR A 146 17.29 26.53 8.11
C TYR A 146 16.13 27.39 8.59
N LEU A 147 16.05 27.57 9.91
CA LEU A 147 15.13 28.50 10.55
C LEU A 147 15.94 29.37 11.55
N THR A 148 15.73 30.69 11.53
CA THR A 148 16.50 31.63 12.38
C THR A 148 16.45 31.30 13.86
N THR A 149 15.35 30.76 14.37
CA THR A 149 15.17 30.37 15.78
C THR A 149 15.66 28.95 16.12
N ALA A 150 15.87 28.10 15.12
CA ALA A 150 16.24 26.69 15.31
C ALA A 150 17.61 26.33 14.70
N GLY A 151 18.19 27.22 13.89
CA GLY A 151 19.38 26.96 13.12
C GLY A 151 19.15 25.98 11.98
N GLN A 152 20.19 25.27 11.58
CA GLN A 152 20.08 24.18 10.61
C GLN A 152 19.31 23.02 11.23
N GLN A 153 18.40 22.45 10.46
CA GLN A 153 17.57 21.31 10.85
C GLN A 153 17.79 20.18 9.85
N GLU A 154 17.99 19.00 10.36
CA GLU A 154 18.18 17.79 9.57
C GLU A 154 17.16 16.74 10.04
N LEU A 155 16.42 16.16 9.08
CA LEU A 155 15.50 15.07 9.37
C LEU A 155 16.27 13.74 9.43
N CYS A 156 15.86 12.90 10.36
CA CYS A 156 16.35 11.52 10.48
C CYS A 156 15.13 10.60 10.37
N VAL A 157 15.16 9.66 9.42
CA VAL A 157 14.12 8.67 9.24
C VAL A 157 14.71 7.29 9.40
N GLN A 158 14.09 6.49 10.24
CA GLN A 158 14.38 5.06 10.36
C GLN A 158 13.21 4.29 9.74
N MET A 159 13.53 3.39 8.83
CA MET A 159 12.56 2.48 8.23
C MET A 159 12.92 1.04 8.61
N VAL A 160 11.93 0.29 9.06
CA VAL A 160 12.08 -1.15 9.28
C VAL A 160 11.56 -1.84 8.03
N LEU A 161 12.47 -2.32 7.20
CA LEU A 161 12.10 -3.03 5.97
C LEU A 161 11.56 -4.42 6.32
N PRO A 162 10.51 -4.90 5.64
CA PRO A 162 10.05 -6.27 5.80
C PRO A 162 11.15 -7.26 5.38
N ALA A 163 11.16 -8.43 5.98
CA ALA A 163 12.06 -9.50 5.58
C ALA A 163 11.72 -9.94 4.14
N LEU A 164 12.65 -9.75 3.23
CA LEU A 164 12.48 -10.23 1.87
C LEU A 164 12.53 -11.76 1.82
N PRO A 165 11.74 -12.42 0.96
CA PRO A 165 11.85 -13.86 0.71
C PRO A 165 13.28 -14.24 0.31
N LYS A 166 13.74 -15.43 0.69
CA LYS A 166 15.12 -15.90 0.52
C LYS A 166 15.68 -15.77 -0.91
N TYR A 167 14.82 -15.77 -1.91
CA TYR A 167 15.19 -15.69 -3.33
C TYR A 167 14.70 -14.41 -4.01
N ALA A 168 14.20 -13.43 -3.23
CA ALA A 168 13.79 -12.16 -3.80
C ALA A 168 15.00 -11.31 -4.20
N THR A 169 14.95 -10.71 -5.38
CA THR A 169 15.92 -9.73 -5.85
C THR A 169 15.27 -8.35 -5.80
N LEU A 170 15.87 -7.43 -5.04
CA LEU A 170 15.42 -6.04 -5.05
C LEU A 170 15.84 -5.38 -6.37
N VAL A 171 14.87 -5.09 -7.22
CA VAL A 171 15.10 -4.45 -8.53
C VAL A 171 15.18 -2.94 -8.39
N SER A 172 14.37 -2.35 -7.50
CA SER A 172 14.38 -0.91 -7.23
C SER A 172 13.85 -0.63 -5.83
N ALA A 173 14.24 0.50 -5.26
CA ALA A 173 13.67 1.05 -4.04
C ALA A 173 13.46 2.54 -4.24
N LEU A 174 12.26 3.05 -3.91
CA LEU A 174 11.90 4.46 -4.02
C LEU A 174 11.51 4.98 -2.64
N LEU A 175 12.16 6.05 -2.19
CA LEU A 175 11.72 6.82 -1.03
C LEU A 175 10.95 8.05 -1.51
N SER A 176 9.66 8.10 -1.21
CA SER A 176 8.82 9.27 -1.47
C SER A 176 8.64 10.08 -0.19
N VAL A 177 8.96 11.36 -0.26
CA VAL A 177 8.80 12.30 0.86
C VAL A 177 7.83 13.40 0.42
N ALA A 178 6.70 13.51 1.12
CA ALA A 178 5.74 14.58 0.86
C ALA A 178 6.18 15.86 1.59
N HIS A 179 6.24 16.97 0.87
CA HIS A 179 6.50 18.29 1.45
C HIS A 179 5.17 18.98 1.76
N VAL A 180 5.00 19.40 3.03
CA VAL A 180 3.75 19.99 3.56
C VAL A 180 3.92 21.48 3.92
N GLY A 181 4.93 22.17 3.41
CA GLY A 181 5.22 23.57 3.78
C GLY A 181 5.48 24.47 2.57
N LEU A 182 5.57 25.77 2.80
CA LEU A 182 5.97 26.73 1.79
C LEU A 182 7.49 26.80 1.74
N PHE A 183 8.08 26.61 0.56
CA PHE A 183 9.46 27.01 0.33
C PHE A 183 9.54 28.55 0.27
N THR A 184 10.18 29.16 1.27
CA THR A 184 10.32 30.62 1.30
C THR A 184 11.56 31.12 0.57
N LYS A 185 12.53 30.23 0.23
CA LYS A 185 13.71 30.58 -0.59
C LYS A 185 14.30 29.36 -1.27
N THR A 186 14.61 29.49 -2.55
CA THR A 186 15.52 28.62 -3.28
C THR A 186 16.92 29.20 -3.12
N TYR A 187 17.85 28.41 -2.61
CA TYR A 187 19.28 28.77 -2.68
C TYR A 187 19.83 28.15 -3.96
N ALA A 188 20.42 29.00 -4.79
CA ALA A 188 21.19 28.58 -5.95
C ALA A 188 22.57 28.10 -5.50
#